data_65c08120d8504821b95880d84e96b7d9
#
_entry.id   65c08120d8504821b95880d84e96b7d9
#
_cell.length_a   1.000
_cell.length_b   1.000
_cell.length_c   1.000
_cell.angle_alpha   90.00
_cell.angle_beta   90.00
_cell.angle_gamma   90.00
#
_symmetry.space_group_name_H-M   'P 1'
#
loop_
_entity.id
_entity.type
_entity.pdbx_description
1 polymer ?
#
loop_
_entity_poly.entity_id
_entity_poly.type
_entity_poly.pdbx_seq_one_letter_code
_entity_poly.pdbx_strand_id
1 'polypeptide(L)'
;MKYPVFASFIILILVIRHAIRRNRRIGEEAETSFWKREHDANEVRRKPLDDLIYVIPDTSSFPMDVLADDPEIADCRRLVDELKEQKIVNLTGQTNTDLKLRYGVANLPLLTEYDDRYTLLVQTLQKWADRLWETGHTKEAIPILEEQVRIHADISSVYRKLASYYRENGNAGRIDDLKKTAETLNSASKASILRYLDEF
;
A
#
# COMPACT_ATOMS: atom_id res chain seq x y z
N MET A 1 0.18 -31.49 54.52
CA MET A 1 -0.12 -31.49 53.07
C MET A 1 0.20 -30.12 52.44
N LYS A 2 1.49 -29.77 52.27
CA LYS A 2 1.90 -28.46 51.67
C LYS A 2 2.78 -28.64 50.40
N TYR A 3 3.09 -29.86 50.02
CA TYR A 3 4.02 -30.19 48.90
C TYR A 3 3.44 -30.02 47.50
N PRO A 4 2.13 -30.24 47.19
CA PRO A 4 1.61 -30.12 45.84
C PRO A 4 1.63 -28.68 45.32
N VAL A 5 1.43 -27.68 46.19
CA VAL A 5 1.47 -26.25 45.79
C VAL A 5 2.91 -25.84 45.44
N PHE A 6 3.90 -26.32 46.20
CA PHE A 6 5.30 -26.03 45.94
C PHE A 6 5.79 -26.72 44.63
N ALA A 7 5.36 -27.96 44.41
CA ALA A 7 5.68 -28.68 43.16
C ALA A 7 5.07 -27.98 41.93
N SER A 8 3.81 -27.50 42.02
CA SER A 8 3.18 -26.76 40.91
C SER A 8 3.91 -25.43 40.62
N PHE A 9 4.42 -24.76 41.65
CA PHE A 9 5.20 -23.53 41.47
C PHE A 9 6.54 -23.79 40.77
N ILE A 10 7.23 -24.89 41.12
CA ILE A 10 8.48 -25.28 40.45
C ILE A 10 8.18 -25.62 38.96
N ILE A 11 7.13 -26.38 38.67
CA ILE A 11 6.74 -26.72 37.29
C ILE A 11 6.42 -25.44 36.51
N LEU A 12 5.69 -24.49 37.10
CA LEU A 12 5.39 -23.21 36.46
C LEU A 12 6.67 -22.43 36.10
N ILE A 13 7.63 -22.36 37.03
CA ILE A 13 8.92 -21.71 36.78
C ILE A 13 9.68 -22.41 35.63
N LEU A 14 9.69 -23.74 35.59
CA LEU A 14 10.34 -24.49 34.52
C LEU A 14 9.69 -24.25 33.16
N VAL A 15 8.35 -24.22 33.10
CA VAL A 15 7.59 -23.90 31.87
C VAL A 15 7.88 -22.49 31.39
N ILE A 16 7.87 -21.51 32.30
CA ILE A 16 8.19 -20.13 31.95
C ILE A 16 9.62 -20.00 31.44
N ARG A 17 10.59 -20.61 32.13
CA ARG A 17 12.00 -20.60 31.69
C ARG A 17 12.18 -21.30 30.33
N HIS A 18 11.47 -22.39 30.09
CA HIS A 18 11.50 -23.07 28.79
C HIS A 18 10.92 -22.18 27.68
N ALA A 19 9.76 -21.54 27.93
CA ALA A 19 9.14 -20.62 26.99
C ALA A 19 10.05 -19.41 26.67
N ILE A 20 10.66 -18.80 27.68
CA ILE A 20 11.62 -17.69 27.50
C ILE A 20 12.83 -18.13 26.65
N ARG A 21 13.43 -19.29 26.96
CA ARG A 21 14.58 -19.82 26.21
C ARG A 21 14.21 -20.12 24.75
N ARG A 22 13.03 -20.70 24.53
CA ARG A 22 12.52 -21.00 23.18
C ARG A 22 12.31 -19.72 22.37
N ASN A 23 11.65 -18.72 22.96
CA ASN A 23 11.42 -17.43 22.29
C ASN A 23 12.72 -16.70 21.98
N ARG A 24 13.69 -16.73 22.90
CA ARG A 24 15.01 -16.14 22.68
C ARG A 24 15.74 -16.81 21.51
N ARG A 25 15.75 -18.14 21.45
CA ARG A 25 16.39 -18.88 20.34
C ARG A 25 15.73 -18.55 18.99
N ILE A 26 14.39 -18.50 18.95
CA ILE A 26 13.65 -18.11 17.73
C ILE A 26 14.02 -16.68 17.31
N GLY A 27 14.15 -15.76 18.26
CA GLY A 27 14.59 -14.39 17.99
C GLY A 27 16.01 -14.31 17.42
N GLU A 28 16.96 -15.03 18.03
CA GLU A 28 18.37 -15.09 17.59
C GLU A 28 18.50 -15.72 16.19
N GLU A 29 17.73 -16.78 15.90
CA GLU A 29 17.68 -17.42 14.58
C GLU A 29 17.10 -16.48 13.52
N ALA A 30 16.00 -15.77 13.86
CA ALA A 30 15.38 -14.79 12.98
C ALA A 30 16.30 -13.60 12.68
N GLU A 31 16.98 -13.07 13.70
CA GLU A 31 17.95 -11.99 13.55
C GLU A 31 19.13 -12.41 12.67
N THR A 32 19.69 -13.59 12.92
CA THR A 32 20.81 -14.12 12.12
C THR A 32 20.39 -14.31 10.65
N SER A 33 19.19 -14.84 10.42
CA SER A 33 18.66 -15.02 9.05
C SER A 33 18.40 -13.68 8.34
N PHE A 34 17.91 -12.68 9.08
CA PHE A 34 17.74 -11.34 8.57
C PHE A 34 19.07 -10.70 8.15
N TRP A 35 20.08 -10.73 9.02
CA TRP A 35 21.39 -10.13 8.72
C TRP A 35 22.09 -10.83 7.57
N LYS A 36 21.97 -12.16 7.49
CA LYS A 36 22.48 -12.91 6.35
C LYS A 36 21.83 -12.47 5.05
N ARG A 37 20.49 -12.38 5.02
CA ARG A 37 19.75 -11.96 3.85
C ARG A 37 20.10 -10.54 3.42
N GLU A 38 20.25 -9.62 4.38
CA GLU A 38 20.66 -8.24 4.12
C GLU A 38 22.09 -8.16 3.57
N HIS A 39 23.01 -8.97 4.11
CA HIS A 39 24.36 -9.09 3.61
C HIS A 39 24.36 -9.59 2.15
N ASP A 40 23.68 -10.70 1.88
CA ASP A 40 23.56 -11.26 0.53
C ASP A 40 22.95 -10.23 -0.45
N ALA A 41 21.96 -9.47 0.00
CA ALA A 41 21.32 -8.42 -0.80
C ALA A 41 22.28 -7.29 -1.16
N ASN A 42 23.17 -6.90 -0.25
CA ASN A 42 24.14 -5.83 -0.48
C ASN A 42 25.25 -6.21 -1.46
N GLU A 43 25.48 -7.51 -1.69
CA GLU A 43 26.46 -8.01 -2.67
C GLU A 43 25.90 -8.16 -4.09
N VAL A 44 24.57 -8.03 -4.26
CA VAL A 44 23.93 -8.17 -5.58
C VAL A 44 24.31 -7.02 -6.50
N ARG A 45 24.94 -7.37 -7.62
CA ARG A 45 25.30 -6.41 -8.67
C ARG A 45 24.05 -5.86 -9.36
N ARG A 46 24.22 -4.71 -10.01
CA ARG A 46 23.16 -4.09 -10.82
C ARG A 46 22.58 -5.07 -11.85
N LYS A 47 21.24 -5.15 -11.90
CA LYS A 47 20.48 -5.96 -12.84
C LYS A 47 19.58 -5.07 -13.72
N PRO A 48 19.12 -5.57 -14.88
CA PRO A 48 18.12 -4.87 -15.71
C PRO A 48 16.82 -4.59 -14.95
N LEU A 49 16.09 -3.56 -15.37
CA LEU A 49 14.80 -3.15 -14.81
C LEU A 49 13.64 -3.42 -15.79
N ASP A 50 13.83 -4.35 -16.73
CA ASP A 50 12.91 -4.60 -17.86
C ASP A 50 11.58 -5.23 -17.39
N ASP A 51 11.56 -5.83 -16.19
CA ASP A 51 10.38 -6.44 -15.57
C ASP A 51 9.59 -5.51 -14.65
N LEU A 52 9.96 -4.22 -14.59
CA LEU A 52 9.20 -3.22 -13.84
C LEU A 52 7.88 -2.89 -14.54
N ILE A 53 6.80 -2.90 -13.76
CA ILE A 53 5.49 -2.45 -14.21
C ILE A 53 5.37 -0.96 -13.90
N TYR A 54 5.41 -0.15 -14.95
CA TYR A 54 5.27 1.30 -14.81
C TYR A 54 3.80 1.69 -14.69
N VAL A 55 3.52 2.62 -13.79
CA VAL A 55 2.21 3.26 -13.63
C VAL A 55 2.13 4.44 -14.58
N ILE A 56 1.14 4.42 -15.47
CA ILE A 56 0.82 5.54 -16.37
C ILE A 56 -0.54 6.09 -15.94
N PRO A 57 -0.61 7.32 -15.40
CA PRO A 57 -1.89 7.92 -14.98
C PRO A 57 -2.82 8.14 -16.18
N ASP A 58 -4.05 7.62 -16.10
CA ASP A 58 -5.10 7.91 -17.08
C ASP A 58 -6.01 9.03 -16.58
N THR A 59 -5.86 10.20 -17.17
CA THR A 59 -6.63 11.40 -16.82
C THR A 59 -7.73 11.72 -17.84
N SER A 60 -8.02 10.82 -18.78
CA SER A 60 -8.98 11.06 -19.86
C SER A 60 -10.40 11.33 -19.36
N SER A 61 -10.77 10.79 -18.21
CA SER A 61 -12.08 10.96 -17.56
C SER A 61 -12.08 12.00 -16.43
N PHE A 62 -10.97 12.70 -16.20
CA PHE A 62 -10.87 13.65 -15.08
C PHE A 62 -11.65 14.93 -15.35
N PRO A 63 -12.24 15.53 -14.30
CA PRO A 63 -13.05 16.74 -14.41
C PRO A 63 -12.19 18.01 -14.51
N MET A 64 -11.54 18.20 -15.66
CA MET A 64 -10.56 19.28 -15.85
C MET A 64 -11.15 20.69 -15.72
N ASP A 65 -12.45 20.87 -16.00
CA ASP A 65 -13.11 22.19 -15.96
C ASP A 65 -13.78 22.50 -14.62
N VAL A 66 -13.92 21.50 -13.74
CA VAL A 66 -14.60 21.65 -12.45
C VAL A 66 -13.67 22.35 -11.46
N LEU A 67 -14.17 23.41 -10.83
CA LEU A 67 -13.38 24.25 -9.91
C LEU A 67 -12.05 24.71 -10.55
N ALA A 68 -12.10 25.18 -11.79
CA ALA A 68 -10.92 25.58 -12.56
C ALA A 68 -10.08 26.67 -11.86
N ASP A 69 -10.75 27.58 -11.13
CA ASP A 69 -10.13 28.68 -10.40
C ASP A 69 -9.70 28.31 -8.96
N ASP A 70 -9.99 27.08 -8.50
CA ASP A 70 -9.54 26.63 -7.19
C ASP A 70 -8.02 26.36 -7.21
N PRO A 71 -7.22 27.05 -6.38
CA PRO A 71 -5.76 26.94 -6.45
C PRO A 71 -5.26 25.54 -6.08
N GLU A 72 -5.95 24.81 -5.18
CA GLU A 72 -5.58 23.46 -4.81
C GLU A 72 -5.77 22.48 -5.96
N ILE A 73 -6.88 22.62 -6.70
CA ILE A 73 -7.17 21.80 -7.86
C ILE A 73 -6.21 22.14 -9.01
N ALA A 74 -5.92 23.41 -9.23
CA ALA A 74 -4.95 23.84 -10.24
C ALA A 74 -3.55 23.23 -9.95
N ASP A 75 -3.10 23.24 -8.70
CA ASP A 75 -1.85 22.59 -8.30
C ASP A 75 -1.87 21.07 -8.50
N CYS A 76 -2.99 20.40 -8.15
CA CYS A 76 -3.12 18.96 -8.38
C CYS A 76 -3.03 18.62 -9.87
N ARG A 77 -3.72 19.37 -10.74
CA ARG A 77 -3.65 19.17 -12.20
C ARG A 77 -2.22 19.28 -12.72
N ARG A 78 -1.55 20.39 -12.35
CA ARG A 78 -0.16 20.61 -12.77
C ARG A 78 0.76 19.46 -12.34
N LEU A 79 0.67 19.02 -11.09
CA LEU A 79 1.48 17.92 -10.57
C LEU A 79 1.18 16.59 -11.29
N VAL A 80 -0.09 16.28 -11.56
CA VAL A 80 -0.45 15.07 -12.31
C VAL A 80 0.10 15.12 -13.73
N ASP A 81 0.02 16.29 -14.42
CA ASP A 81 0.56 16.45 -15.76
C ASP A 81 2.09 16.34 -15.79
N GLU A 82 2.79 16.88 -14.80
CA GLU A 82 4.24 16.71 -14.65
C GLU A 82 4.63 15.23 -14.41
N LEU A 83 3.83 14.49 -13.63
CA LEU A 83 4.08 13.10 -13.30
C LEU A 83 3.82 12.15 -14.48
N LYS A 84 2.93 12.48 -15.41
CA LYS A 84 2.69 11.65 -16.61
C LYS A 84 3.94 11.45 -17.48
N GLU A 85 4.81 12.42 -17.51
CA GLU A 85 6.06 12.38 -18.29
C GLU A 85 7.18 11.62 -17.58
N GLN A 86 6.93 11.12 -16.37
CA GLN A 86 7.94 10.49 -15.52
C GLN A 86 7.71 8.99 -15.36
N LYS A 87 8.78 8.28 -15.04
CA LYS A 87 8.69 6.88 -14.67
C LYS A 87 8.18 6.75 -13.24
N ILE A 88 7.08 6.06 -13.07
CA ILE A 88 6.41 5.83 -11.79
C ILE A 88 6.27 4.32 -11.60
N VAL A 89 6.56 3.82 -10.41
CA VAL A 89 6.43 2.40 -10.07
C VAL A 89 5.83 2.26 -8.69
N ASN A 90 4.84 1.39 -8.55
CA ASN A 90 4.29 1.02 -7.25
C ASN A 90 5.12 -0.12 -6.65
N LEU A 91 5.88 0.17 -5.60
CA LEU A 91 6.67 -0.82 -4.88
C LEU A 91 6.06 -1.19 -3.52
N THR A 92 4.79 -0.87 -3.29
CA THR A 92 4.07 -1.17 -2.05
C THR A 92 4.19 -2.65 -1.69
N GLY A 93 4.57 -2.93 -0.45
CA GLY A 93 4.74 -4.29 0.08
C GLY A 93 6.06 -4.96 -0.26
N GLN A 94 6.97 -4.29 -0.96
CA GLN A 94 8.34 -4.75 -1.19
C GLN A 94 9.30 -4.07 -0.21
N THR A 95 10.21 -4.84 0.39
CA THR A 95 11.24 -4.28 1.26
C THR A 95 12.48 -3.87 0.45
N ASN A 96 13.30 -2.97 1.00
CA ASN A 96 14.58 -2.61 0.37
C ASN A 96 15.47 -3.83 0.13
N THR A 97 15.44 -4.82 1.03
CA THR A 97 16.17 -6.08 0.88
C THR A 97 15.67 -6.88 -0.33
N ASP A 98 14.33 -6.93 -0.54
CA ASP A 98 13.73 -7.58 -1.72
C ASP A 98 14.17 -6.88 -3.01
N LEU A 99 14.12 -5.56 -3.02
CA LEU A 99 14.53 -4.75 -4.18
C LEU A 99 16.02 -4.91 -4.50
N LYS A 100 16.88 -4.92 -3.49
CA LYS A 100 18.33 -5.20 -3.66
C LYS A 100 18.58 -6.58 -4.24
N LEU A 101 17.91 -7.62 -3.72
CA LEU A 101 18.04 -9.00 -4.20
C LEU A 101 17.55 -9.13 -5.64
N ARG A 102 16.46 -8.47 -5.99
CA ARG A 102 15.86 -8.56 -7.33
C ARG A 102 16.61 -7.74 -8.36
N TYR A 103 16.97 -6.50 -8.05
CA TYR A 103 17.48 -5.52 -9.01
C TYR A 103 18.94 -5.09 -8.77
N GLY A 104 19.52 -5.45 -7.64
CA GLY A 104 20.85 -5.04 -7.22
C GLY A 104 20.87 -3.70 -6.46
N VAL A 105 21.82 -3.59 -5.53
CA VAL A 105 21.93 -2.42 -4.64
C VAL A 105 22.08 -1.09 -5.39
N ALA A 106 22.76 -1.11 -6.53
CA ALA A 106 23.00 0.10 -7.33
C ALA A 106 21.73 0.68 -7.99
N ASN A 107 20.65 -0.08 -8.06
CA ASN A 107 19.36 0.40 -8.58
C ASN A 107 18.45 0.95 -7.48
N LEU A 108 18.74 0.71 -6.21
CA LEU A 108 17.87 1.10 -5.11
C LEU A 108 17.52 2.61 -5.10
N PRO A 109 18.47 3.55 -5.29
CA PRO A 109 18.14 4.96 -5.33
C PRO A 109 17.14 5.33 -6.44
N LEU A 110 17.31 4.72 -7.63
CA LEU A 110 16.41 4.95 -8.76
C LEU A 110 15.02 4.36 -8.52
N LEU A 111 14.94 3.18 -7.93
CA LEU A 111 13.68 2.54 -7.56
C LEU A 111 12.94 3.35 -6.49
N THR A 112 13.66 3.88 -5.51
CA THR A 112 13.10 4.77 -4.49
C THR A 112 12.52 6.03 -5.14
N GLU A 113 13.22 6.65 -6.09
CA GLU A 113 12.74 7.82 -6.83
C GLU A 113 11.43 7.51 -7.60
N TYR A 114 11.31 6.33 -8.20
CA TYR A 114 10.08 5.92 -8.90
C TYR A 114 8.92 5.68 -7.94
N ASP A 115 9.17 5.13 -6.76
CA ASP A 115 8.18 4.90 -5.71
C ASP A 115 7.75 6.22 -5.01
N ASP A 116 8.67 7.15 -4.82
CA ASP A 116 8.37 8.51 -4.31
C ASP A 116 7.40 9.23 -5.26
N ARG A 117 7.60 9.10 -6.57
CA ARG A 117 6.67 9.65 -7.57
C ARG A 117 5.30 8.96 -7.53
N TYR A 118 5.26 7.65 -7.29
CA TYR A 118 3.99 6.95 -7.07
C TYR A 118 3.28 7.48 -5.83
N THR A 119 4.00 7.64 -4.74
CA THR A 119 3.45 8.22 -3.50
C THR A 119 2.92 9.63 -3.73
N LEU A 120 3.67 10.47 -4.44
CA LEU A 120 3.24 11.83 -4.79
C LEU A 120 1.99 11.82 -5.68
N LEU A 121 1.91 10.93 -6.68
CA LEU A 121 0.73 10.77 -7.52
C LEU A 121 -0.49 10.41 -6.69
N VAL A 122 -0.39 9.38 -5.84
CA VAL A 122 -1.50 8.92 -4.99
C VAL A 122 -1.99 10.03 -4.05
N GLN A 123 -1.07 10.75 -3.42
CA GLN A 123 -1.40 11.88 -2.53
C GLN A 123 -2.07 13.04 -3.29
N THR A 124 -1.60 13.33 -4.50
CA THR A 124 -2.16 14.39 -5.35
C THR A 124 -3.58 14.04 -5.80
N LEU A 125 -3.80 12.80 -6.25
CA LEU A 125 -5.14 12.32 -6.62
C LEU A 125 -6.09 12.31 -5.43
N GLN A 126 -5.61 11.90 -4.25
CA GLN A 126 -6.41 11.92 -3.02
C GLN A 126 -6.83 13.36 -2.66
N LYS A 127 -5.88 14.29 -2.68
CA LYS A 127 -6.16 15.71 -2.38
C LYS A 127 -7.19 16.28 -3.36
N TRP A 128 -7.06 15.99 -4.65
CA TRP A 128 -7.99 16.44 -5.68
C TRP A 128 -9.40 15.87 -5.47
N ALA A 129 -9.51 14.56 -5.27
CA ALA A 129 -10.79 13.90 -5.01
C ALA A 129 -11.45 14.40 -3.72
N ASP A 130 -10.67 14.60 -2.65
CA ASP A 130 -11.20 15.11 -1.38
C ASP A 130 -11.72 16.54 -1.52
N ARG A 131 -11.02 17.41 -2.24
CA ARG A 131 -11.45 18.78 -2.50
C ARG A 131 -12.76 18.83 -3.29
N LEU A 132 -12.91 18.01 -4.34
CA LEU A 132 -14.16 17.87 -5.08
C LEU A 132 -15.29 17.36 -4.18
N TRP A 133 -15.00 16.38 -3.34
CA TRP A 133 -15.99 15.81 -2.43
C TRP A 133 -16.50 16.83 -1.41
N GLU A 134 -15.62 17.60 -0.79
CA GLU A 134 -15.92 18.63 0.20
C GLU A 134 -16.72 19.79 -0.38
N THR A 135 -16.51 20.11 -1.64
CA THR A 135 -17.23 21.18 -2.35
C THR A 135 -18.53 20.71 -3.01
N GLY A 136 -18.96 19.45 -2.76
CA GLY A 136 -20.22 18.91 -3.26
C GLY A 136 -20.17 18.32 -4.67
N HIS A 137 -18.99 18.28 -5.31
CA HIS A 137 -18.77 17.70 -6.65
C HIS A 137 -18.45 16.19 -6.56
N THR A 138 -19.31 15.45 -5.85
CA THR A 138 -19.09 14.03 -5.56
C THR A 138 -18.99 13.18 -6.82
N LYS A 139 -19.82 13.46 -7.83
CA LYS A 139 -19.83 12.70 -9.09
C LYS A 139 -18.52 12.89 -9.87
N GLU A 140 -18.00 14.09 -9.84
CA GLU A 140 -16.77 14.47 -10.51
C GLU A 140 -15.53 13.92 -9.80
N ALA A 141 -15.62 13.61 -8.50
CA ALA A 141 -14.54 12.95 -7.75
C ALA A 141 -14.40 11.46 -8.11
N ILE A 142 -15.48 10.81 -8.60
CA ILE A 142 -15.48 9.36 -8.86
C ILE A 142 -14.39 8.91 -9.84
N PRO A 143 -14.20 9.52 -11.02
CA PRO A 143 -13.14 9.11 -11.94
C PRO A 143 -11.73 9.15 -11.32
N ILE A 144 -11.48 10.13 -10.45
CA ILE A 144 -10.17 10.25 -9.76
C ILE A 144 -10.00 9.13 -8.72
N LEU A 145 -11.06 8.78 -7.98
CA LEU A 145 -11.04 7.67 -7.03
C LEU A 145 -10.91 6.32 -7.76
N GLU A 146 -11.58 6.15 -8.91
CA GLU A 146 -11.46 4.95 -9.75
C GLU A 146 -10.04 4.80 -10.29
N GLU A 147 -9.40 5.90 -10.68
CA GLU A 147 -8.00 5.89 -11.10
C GLU A 147 -7.07 5.45 -9.96
N GLN A 148 -7.29 5.89 -8.72
CA GLN A 148 -6.52 5.42 -7.57
C GLN A 148 -6.65 3.91 -7.36
N VAL A 149 -7.86 3.35 -7.54
CA VAL A 149 -8.07 1.90 -7.51
C VAL A 149 -7.33 1.21 -8.65
N ARG A 150 -7.40 1.76 -9.87
CA ARG A 150 -6.72 1.22 -11.06
C ARG A 150 -5.21 1.13 -10.89
N ILE A 151 -4.60 2.14 -10.29
CA ILE A 151 -3.15 2.14 -9.99
C ILE A 151 -2.78 1.40 -8.70
N HIS A 152 -3.74 0.69 -8.08
CA HIS A 152 -3.56 -0.11 -6.86
C HIS A 152 -3.17 0.71 -5.62
N ALA A 153 -3.70 1.93 -5.49
CA ALA A 153 -3.57 2.67 -4.24
C ALA A 153 -4.32 1.97 -3.10
N ASP A 154 -3.66 1.79 -1.97
CA ASP A 154 -4.17 1.04 -0.82
C ASP A 154 -4.84 1.92 0.25
N ILE A 155 -5.51 2.98 -0.21
CA ILE A 155 -6.18 3.98 0.65
C ILE A 155 -7.60 3.53 0.96
N SER A 156 -7.85 3.11 2.19
CA SER A 156 -9.16 2.60 2.63
C SER A 156 -10.32 3.57 2.39
N SER A 157 -10.11 4.89 2.49
CA SER A 157 -11.15 5.90 2.26
C SER A 157 -11.62 5.92 0.80
N VAL A 158 -10.76 5.62 -0.17
CA VAL A 158 -11.08 5.52 -1.59
C VAL A 158 -12.08 4.41 -1.83
N TYR A 159 -11.78 3.21 -1.36
CA TYR A 159 -12.66 2.05 -1.49
C TYR A 159 -14.01 2.27 -0.79
N ARG A 160 -13.99 2.91 0.39
CA ARG A 160 -15.22 3.24 1.12
C ARG A 160 -16.12 4.21 0.36
N LYS A 161 -15.54 5.31 -0.16
CA LYS A 161 -16.27 6.31 -0.93
C LYS A 161 -16.89 5.72 -2.19
N LEU A 162 -16.10 4.92 -2.93
CA LEU A 162 -16.59 4.25 -4.15
C LEU A 162 -17.68 3.23 -3.86
N ALA A 163 -17.51 2.37 -2.84
CA ALA A 163 -18.50 1.35 -2.48
C ALA A 163 -19.86 2.00 -2.06
N SER A 164 -19.82 3.07 -1.23
CA SER A 164 -21.01 3.81 -0.85
C SER A 164 -21.69 4.45 -2.07
N TYR A 165 -20.90 5.09 -2.93
CA TYR A 165 -21.42 5.71 -4.15
C TYR A 165 -22.07 4.68 -5.09
N TYR A 166 -21.43 3.52 -5.32
CA TYR A 166 -21.98 2.49 -6.19
C TYR A 166 -23.26 1.87 -5.62
N ARG A 167 -23.33 1.66 -4.32
CA ARG A 167 -24.56 1.19 -3.67
C ARG A 167 -25.71 2.17 -3.83
N GLU A 168 -25.48 3.45 -3.56
CA GLU A 168 -26.49 4.50 -3.67
C GLU A 168 -27.02 4.67 -5.09
N ASN A 169 -26.18 4.39 -6.09
CA ASN A 169 -26.54 4.51 -7.52
C ASN A 169 -26.95 3.16 -8.16
N GLY A 170 -27.17 2.10 -7.38
CA GLY A 170 -27.64 0.80 -7.88
C GLY A 170 -26.61 0.01 -8.68
N ASN A 171 -25.32 0.33 -8.57
CA ASN A 171 -24.22 -0.30 -9.32
C ASN A 171 -23.48 -1.36 -8.51
N ALA A 172 -24.20 -2.30 -7.89
CA ALA A 172 -23.63 -3.32 -7.02
C ALA A 172 -22.49 -4.14 -7.67
N GLY A 173 -22.57 -4.44 -8.98
CA GLY A 173 -21.53 -5.16 -9.70
C GLY A 173 -20.16 -4.47 -9.68
N ARG A 174 -20.11 -3.13 -9.57
CA ARG A 174 -18.84 -2.39 -9.42
C ARG A 174 -18.16 -2.63 -8.06
N ILE A 175 -18.94 -3.02 -7.04
CA ILE A 175 -18.38 -3.37 -5.72
C ILE A 175 -17.61 -4.70 -5.80
N ASP A 176 -18.11 -5.66 -6.60
CA ASP A 176 -17.37 -6.90 -6.85
C ASP A 176 -16.04 -6.65 -7.57
N ASP A 177 -16.00 -5.68 -8.48
CA ASP A 177 -14.74 -5.30 -9.15
C ASP A 177 -13.77 -4.59 -8.19
N LEU A 178 -14.27 -3.76 -7.25
CA LEU A 178 -13.45 -3.23 -6.17
C LEU A 178 -12.86 -4.33 -5.29
N LYS A 179 -13.64 -5.38 -4.96
CA LYS A 179 -13.17 -6.53 -4.18
C LYS A 179 -12.05 -7.25 -4.91
N LYS A 180 -12.24 -7.58 -6.19
CA LYS A 180 -11.21 -8.24 -7.01
C LYS A 180 -9.90 -7.42 -7.04
N THR A 181 -10.00 -6.11 -7.22
CA THR A 181 -8.81 -5.24 -7.19
C THR A 181 -8.17 -5.21 -5.80
N ALA A 182 -8.97 -5.11 -4.73
CA ALA A 182 -8.48 -5.13 -3.36
C ALA A 182 -7.76 -6.45 -3.01
N GLU A 183 -8.19 -7.59 -3.58
CA GLU A 183 -7.52 -8.89 -3.42
C GLU A 183 -6.10 -8.92 -4.00
N THR A 184 -5.80 -8.06 -4.96
CA THR A 184 -4.46 -7.97 -5.57
C THR A 184 -3.51 -7.07 -4.79
N LEU A 185 -4.01 -6.26 -3.86
CA LEU A 185 -3.17 -5.36 -3.06
C LEU A 185 -2.14 -6.14 -2.23
N ASN A 186 -0.93 -5.60 -2.16
CA ASN A 186 0.16 -6.15 -1.36
C ASN A 186 0.50 -5.20 -0.20
N SER A 187 -0.48 -4.88 0.63
CA SER A 187 -0.33 -3.92 1.73
C SER A 187 -1.04 -4.37 2.99
N ALA A 188 -0.68 -3.76 4.12
CA ALA A 188 -1.35 -3.98 5.40
C ALA A 188 -2.83 -3.54 5.38
N SER A 189 -3.21 -2.59 4.53
CA SER A 189 -4.57 -2.07 4.39
C SER A 189 -5.54 -3.07 3.75
N LYS A 190 -5.03 -4.05 2.98
CA LYS A 190 -5.84 -5.04 2.23
C LYS A 190 -6.93 -5.69 3.09
N ALA A 191 -6.55 -6.23 4.25
CA ALA A 191 -7.50 -6.96 5.10
C ALA A 191 -8.64 -6.07 5.62
N SER A 192 -8.35 -4.80 5.92
CA SER A 192 -9.36 -3.84 6.37
C SER A 192 -10.27 -3.38 5.24
N ILE A 193 -9.72 -3.21 4.03
CA ILE A 193 -10.47 -2.85 2.84
C ILE A 193 -11.45 -3.97 2.47
N LEU A 194 -10.98 -5.21 2.37
CA LEU A 194 -11.82 -6.37 2.04
C LEU A 194 -12.94 -6.56 3.07
N ARG A 195 -12.62 -6.49 4.37
CA ARG A 195 -13.64 -6.59 5.43
C ARG A 195 -14.75 -5.57 5.25
N TYR A 196 -14.40 -4.32 4.93
CA TYR A 196 -15.40 -3.28 4.70
C TYR A 196 -16.24 -3.56 3.46
N LEU A 197 -15.61 -3.99 2.36
CA LEU A 197 -16.33 -4.30 1.12
C LEU A 197 -17.26 -5.53 1.27
N ASP A 198 -16.99 -6.44 2.20
CA ASP A 198 -17.85 -7.60 2.49
C ASP A 198 -19.14 -7.24 3.23
N GLU A 199 -19.26 -6.02 3.75
CA GLU A 199 -20.47 -5.51 4.39
C GLU A 199 -21.53 -4.99 3.37
N PHE A 200 -21.17 -4.91 2.08
CA PHE A 200 -22.01 -4.47 0.97
C PHE A 200 -22.55 -5.64 0.15
#